data_79355a56d344a00dba5219fb5cb6278b
#
_entry.id   79355a56d344a00dba5219fb5cb6278b
#
_cell.length_a   1.000
_cell.length_b   1.000
_cell.length_c   1.000
_cell.angle_alpha   90.00
_cell.angle_beta   90.00
_cell.angle_gamma   90.00
#
_symmetry.space_group_name_H-M   'P 1'
#
loop_
_entity.id
_entity.type
_entity.pdbx_description
1 polymer ?
#
loop_
_entity_poly.entity_id
_entity_poly.type
_entity_poly.pdbx_seq_one_letter_code
_entity_poly.pdbx_strand_id
1 'polypeptide(L)'
;MFLAWNEIKRNKIKFSLVIGILVLISYLLFLLSGLANGLIKMNTEGIEKWNADAIILKKDANQTVEQSLFNISKVQKTYEQSTTLKQQGVIISNHHQEENALLFGVTHKSFLIPAIIKGHQVESSNEAVIDQTLADKGFKIGDILSLSQSDEKLEVVGIVESAKYNASPVLFSNNKTIEKLNPKLSKDKTNAIVVKDSNWKNHKLNKDLESISISQFIKNLPGYKAQNLTLNFMIVFFYL
;
A
#
# COMPACT_ATOMS: atom_id res chain seq x y z
N MET A 1 44.61 -25.91 18.03
CA MET A 1 43.63 -26.55 17.12
C MET A 1 43.46 -28.04 17.33
N PHE A 2 44.53 -28.82 17.53
CA PHE A 2 44.47 -30.29 17.70
C PHE A 2 43.65 -30.75 18.92
N LEU A 3 43.81 -30.08 20.07
CA LEU A 3 43.03 -30.38 21.30
C LEU A 3 41.53 -30.15 21.12
N ALA A 4 41.11 -29.04 20.54
CA ALA A 4 39.70 -28.75 20.30
C ALA A 4 39.04 -29.77 19.36
N TRP A 5 39.75 -30.21 18.30
CA TRP A 5 39.28 -31.22 17.38
C TRP A 5 39.08 -32.60 18.03
N ASN A 6 40.01 -33.00 18.91
CA ASN A 6 39.89 -34.23 19.68
C ASN A 6 38.76 -34.18 20.70
N GLU A 7 38.51 -33.03 21.33
CA GLU A 7 37.39 -32.83 22.24
C GLU A 7 36.02 -32.93 21.52
N ILE A 8 35.90 -32.34 20.32
CA ILE A 8 34.74 -32.49 19.50
C ILE A 8 34.49 -33.97 19.12
N LYS A 9 35.54 -34.67 18.72
CA LYS A 9 35.42 -36.10 18.39
C LYS A 9 35.02 -36.99 19.58
N ARG A 10 35.44 -36.64 20.77
CA ARG A 10 35.12 -37.39 21.99
C ARG A 10 33.70 -37.12 22.49
N ASN A 11 33.18 -35.90 22.28
CA ASN A 11 31.85 -35.46 22.75
C ASN A 11 30.89 -35.13 21.59
N LYS A 12 30.86 -35.97 20.56
CA LYS A 12 30.09 -35.72 19.31
C LYS A 12 28.62 -35.35 19.54
N ILE A 13 27.94 -36.05 20.47
CA ILE A 13 26.52 -35.77 20.76
C ILE A 13 26.31 -34.37 21.32
N LYS A 14 27.17 -33.95 22.26
CA LYS A 14 27.11 -32.62 22.88
C LYS A 14 27.30 -31.51 21.83
N PHE A 15 28.35 -31.65 21.00
CA PHE A 15 28.64 -30.66 19.96
C PHE A 15 27.57 -30.66 18.84
N SER A 16 27.08 -31.85 18.46
CA SER A 16 25.99 -31.96 17.49
C SER A 16 24.70 -31.27 17.99
N LEU A 17 24.37 -31.40 19.27
CA LEU A 17 23.23 -30.73 19.89
C LEU A 17 23.40 -29.20 19.92
N VAL A 18 24.60 -28.71 20.28
CA VAL A 18 24.87 -27.27 20.23
C VAL A 18 24.79 -26.72 18.82
N ILE A 19 25.39 -27.40 17.83
CA ILE A 19 25.30 -27.00 16.43
C ILE A 19 23.84 -27.05 15.95
N GLY A 20 23.09 -28.08 16.32
CA GLY A 20 21.68 -28.19 15.98
C GLY A 20 20.84 -27.03 16.52
N ILE A 21 21.09 -26.61 17.75
CA ILE A 21 20.43 -25.43 18.34
C ILE A 21 20.82 -24.16 17.59
N LEU A 22 22.09 -23.96 17.28
CA LEU A 22 22.55 -22.77 16.54
C LEU A 22 21.93 -22.71 15.12
N VAL A 23 21.86 -23.85 14.43
CA VAL A 23 21.19 -23.93 13.12
C VAL A 23 19.72 -23.62 13.25
N LEU A 24 19.02 -24.15 14.26
CA LEU A 24 17.61 -23.87 14.51
C LEU A 24 17.36 -22.38 14.77
N ILE A 25 18.17 -21.78 15.64
CA ILE A 25 18.06 -20.34 15.93
C ILE A 25 18.28 -19.52 14.65
N SER A 26 19.33 -19.83 13.89
CA SER A 26 19.61 -19.12 12.63
C SER A 26 18.47 -19.27 11.63
N TYR A 27 17.91 -20.46 11.49
CA TYR A 27 16.76 -20.72 10.64
C TYR A 27 15.54 -19.91 11.05
N LEU A 28 15.22 -19.87 12.35
CA LEU A 28 14.11 -19.07 12.87
C LEU A 28 14.29 -17.58 12.61
N LEU A 29 15.53 -17.06 12.80
CA LEU A 29 15.84 -15.65 12.49
C LEU A 29 15.62 -15.31 11.02
N PHE A 30 16.09 -16.17 10.09
CA PHE A 30 15.87 -15.96 8.65
C PHE A 30 14.38 -16.02 8.30
N LEU A 31 13.66 -16.98 8.86
CA LEU A 31 12.22 -17.13 8.63
C LEU A 31 11.44 -15.93 9.12
N LEU A 32 11.71 -15.47 10.35
CA LEU A 32 11.06 -14.30 10.92
C LEU A 32 11.38 -13.01 10.15
N SER A 33 12.66 -12.84 9.77
CA SER A 33 13.08 -11.69 8.96
C SER A 33 12.40 -11.69 7.58
N GLY A 34 12.32 -12.84 6.92
CA GLY A 34 11.63 -12.99 5.64
C GLY A 34 10.14 -12.67 5.74
N LEU A 35 9.47 -13.20 6.77
CA LEU A 35 8.06 -12.92 7.03
C LEU A 35 7.82 -11.43 7.29
N ALA A 36 8.63 -10.81 8.13
CA ALA A 36 8.50 -9.41 8.46
C ALA A 36 8.68 -8.50 7.24
N ASN A 37 9.69 -8.78 6.39
CA ASN A 37 9.90 -8.05 5.15
C ASN A 37 8.73 -8.24 4.17
N GLY A 38 8.20 -9.46 4.07
CA GLY A 38 7.02 -9.73 3.26
C GLY A 38 5.80 -8.93 3.71
N LEU A 39 5.55 -8.87 5.02
CA LEU A 39 4.45 -8.09 5.60
C LEU A 39 4.63 -6.58 5.38
N ILE A 40 5.86 -6.04 5.53
CA ILE A 40 6.15 -4.64 5.22
C ILE A 40 5.81 -4.35 3.76
N LYS A 41 6.27 -5.19 2.84
CA LYS A 41 6.02 -5.02 1.42
C LYS A 41 4.54 -5.02 1.08
N MET A 42 3.74 -5.88 1.71
CA MET A 42 2.27 -5.89 1.55
C MET A 42 1.62 -4.56 1.94
N ASN A 43 2.21 -3.79 2.85
CA ASN A 43 1.67 -2.48 3.25
C ASN A 43 2.11 -1.34 2.33
N THR A 44 3.25 -1.45 1.67
CA THR A 44 3.95 -0.34 1.00
C THR A 44 4.00 -0.46 -0.51
N GLU A 45 3.82 -1.67 -1.06
CA GLU A 45 4.05 -1.99 -2.47
C GLU A 45 3.31 -1.06 -3.45
N GLY A 46 2.04 -0.78 -3.17
CA GLY A 46 1.26 0.11 -4.01
C GLY A 46 1.79 1.54 -4.03
N ILE A 47 2.26 2.04 -2.87
CA ILE A 47 2.79 3.41 -2.73
C ILE A 47 4.17 3.52 -3.40
N GLU A 48 5.01 2.52 -3.25
CA GLU A 48 6.34 2.50 -3.87
C GLU A 48 6.26 2.57 -5.41
N LYS A 49 5.23 1.95 -5.99
CA LYS A 49 4.97 1.97 -7.44
C LYS A 49 4.53 3.34 -7.96
N TRP A 50 4.06 4.25 -7.11
CA TRP A 50 3.76 5.61 -7.55
C TRP A 50 5.00 6.34 -8.05
N ASN A 51 6.19 5.94 -7.59
CA ASN A 51 7.46 6.60 -7.91
C ASN A 51 7.35 8.12 -7.77
N ALA A 52 6.80 8.56 -6.64
CA ALA A 52 6.51 9.95 -6.32
C ALA A 52 7.44 10.45 -5.22
N ASP A 53 7.61 11.78 -5.15
CA ASP A 53 8.51 12.42 -4.19
C ASP A 53 7.81 12.76 -2.88
N ALA A 54 6.55 13.23 -2.97
CA ALA A 54 5.79 13.69 -1.82
C ALA A 54 4.30 13.43 -1.94
N ILE A 55 3.63 13.50 -0.78
CA ILE A 55 2.18 13.50 -0.64
C ILE A 55 1.75 14.70 0.19
N ILE A 56 0.66 15.35 -0.23
CA ILE A 56 0.04 16.47 0.47
C ILE A 56 -1.23 15.97 1.14
N LEU A 57 -1.34 16.23 2.42
CA LEU A 57 -2.43 15.81 3.28
C LEU A 57 -2.89 16.98 4.17
N LYS A 58 -4.05 16.82 4.78
CA LYS A 58 -4.50 17.71 5.84
C LYS A 58 -3.74 17.40 7.14
N LYS A 59 -3.26 18.43 7.85
CA LYS A 59 -2.45 18.25 9.07
C LYS A 59 -3.15 17.48 10.18
N ASP A 60 -4.44 17.74 10.37
CA ASP A 60 -5.27 17.09 11.40
C ASP A 60 -5.68 15.65 11.05
N ALA A 61 -5.33 15.17 9.85
CA ALA A 61 -5.57 13.79 9.42
C ALA A 61 -4.52 12.79 9.95
N ASN A 62 -3.57 13.24 10.76
CA ASN A 62 -2.50 12.39 11.29
C ASN A 62 -1.85 11.49 10.22
N GLN A 63 -1.63 12.08 9.04
CA GLN A 63 -1.02 11.43 7.86
C GLN A 63 -1.80 10.19 7.35
N THR A 64 -3.07 10.09 7.66
CA THR A 64 -3.98 9.05 7.17
C THR A 64 -4.78 9.60 5.97
N VAL A 65 -4.65 8.96 4.81
CA VAL A 65 -5.32 9.41 3.58
C VAL A 65 -6.84 9.43 3.75
N GLU A 66 -7.40 8.41 4.35
CA GLU A 66 -8.86 8.29 4.55
C GLU A 66 -9.44 9.42 5.42
N GLN A 67 -8.68 9.90 6.41
CA GLN A 67 -9.11 10.99 7.30
C GLN A 67 -8.79 12.38 6.72
N SER A 68 -7.94 12.45 5.72
CA SER A 68 -7.57 13.70 5.05
C SER A 68 -8.66 14.06 4.04
N LEU A 69 -9.26 15.23 4.20
CA LEU A 69 -10.24 15.76 3.27
C LEU A 69 -10.06 17.27 3.17
N PHE A 70 -9.72 17.73 1.98
CA PHE A 70 -9.51 19.16 1.73
C PHE A 70 -9.90 19.57 0.31
N ASN A 71 -10.02 20.88 0.11
CA ASN A 71 -10.38 21.44 -1.19
C ASN A 71 -9.13 21.52 -2.09
N ILE A 72 -9.23 21.04 -3.31
CA ILE A 72 -8.14 21.05 -4.31
C ILE A 72 -7.66 22.48 -4.61
N SER A 73 -8.56 23.45 -4.60
CA SER A 73 -8.24 24.87 -4.84
C SER A 73 -7.27 25.47 -3.82
N LYS A 74 -7.11 24.83 -2.65
CA LYS A 74 -6.15 25.23 -1.63
C LYS A 74 -4.69 24.89 -1.96
N VAL A 75 -4.47 24.05 -2.97
CA VAL A 75 -3.15 23.69 -3.43
C VAL A 75 -2.88 24.45 -4.73
N GLN A 76 -1.93 25.38 -4.70
CA GLN A 76 -1.51 26.07 -5.92
C GLN A 76 -0.88 25.05 -6.88
N LYS A 77 -1.26 25.09 -8.16
CA LYS A 77 -0.74 24.24 -9.23
C LYS A 77 0.69 24.66 -9.60
N THR A 78 1.65 24.40 -8.75
CA THR A 78 3.04 24.81 -8.95
C THR A 78 3.99 23.63 -9.08
N TYR A 79 3.49 22.43 -8.97
CA TYR A 79 4.30 21.21 -9.05
C TYR A 79 4.47 20.77 -10.51
N GLU A 80 5.65 20.25 -10.85
CA GLU A 80 5.94 19.73 -12.20
C GLU A 80 4.91 18.68 -12.63
N GLN A 81 4.64 17.74 -11.75
CA GLN A 81 3.62 16.72 -11.96
C GLN A 81 2.92 16.41 -10.64
N SER A 82 1.61 16.47 -10.63
CA SER A 82 0.80 16.09 -9.47
C SER A 82 -0.52 15.47 -9.89
N THR A 83 -1.08 14.63 -9.04
CA THR A 83 -2.39 14.02 -9.26
C THR A 83 -3.16 13.93 -7.95
N THR A 84 -4.48 14.03 -8.04
CA THR A 84 -5.38 13.84 -6.89
C THR A 84 -5.59 12.36 -6.62
N LEU A 85 -5.73 12.02 -5.35
CA LEU A 85 -6.11 10.70 -4.88
C LEU A 85 -7.35 10.82 -4.00
N LYS A 86 -8.45 10.21 -4.41
CA LYS A 86 -9.63 9.99 -3.59
C LYS A 86 -9.64 8.53 -3.16
N GLN A 87 -9.89 8.27 -1.89
CA GLN A 87 -9.88 6.94 -1.30
C GLN A 87 -11.21 6.65 -0.61
N GLN A 88 -11.75 5.46 -0.88
CA GLN A 88 -12.95 4.94 -0.23
C GLN A 88 -12.78 3.45 0.07
N GLY A 89 -13.02 3.06 1.32
CA GLY A 89 -13.16 1.64 1.65
C GLY A 89 -14.48 1.10 1.07
N VAL A 90 -14.43 -0.04 0.43
CA VAL A 90 -15.58 -0.71 -0.17
C VAL A 90 -15.53 -2.21 0.07
N ILE A 91 -16.69 -2.84 0.13
CA ILE A 91 -16.80 -4.28 -0.04
C ILE A 91 -17.26 -4.50 -1.47
N ILE A 92 -16.48 -5.21 -2.25
CA ILE A 92 -16.80 -5.59 -3.62
C ILE A 92 -17.31 -7.01 -3.65
N SER A 93 -18.32 -7.26 -4.45
CA SER A 93 -18.84 -8.61 -4.66
C SER A 93 -19.13 -8.88 -6.12
N ASN A 94 -18.95 -10.11 -6.54
CA ASN A 94 -19.46 -10.67 -7.77
C ASN A 94 -20.40 -11.84 -7.45
N HIS A 95 -20.84 -12.63 -8.45
CA HIS A 95 -21.76 -13.75 -8.23
C HIS A 95 -21.20 -14.87 -7.33
N HIS A 96 -19.90 -14.90 -7.06
CA HIS A 96 -19.22 -16.04 -6.42
C HIS A 96 -18.53 -15.68 -5.11
N GLN A 97 -18.19 -14.42 -4.88
CA GLN A 97 -17.34 -14.03 -3.77
C GLN A 97 -17.49 -12.56 -3.38
N GLU A 98 -17.01 -12.25 -2.19
CA GLU A 98 -17.02 -10.93 -1.60
C GLU A 98 -15.64 -10.64 -0.97
N GLU A 99 -15.12 -9.42 -1.15
CA GLU A 99 -13.83 -8.99 -0.65
C GLU A 99 -13.84 -7.54 -0.17
N ASN A 100 -13.11 -7.29 0.91
CA ASN A 100 -12.81 -5.93 1.33
C ASN A 100 -11.70 -5.34 0.45
N ALA A 101 -11.90 -4.16 -0.06
CA ALA A 101 -10.95 -3.49 -0.93
C ALA A 101 -10.95 -1.98 -0.74
N LEU A 102 -9.92 -1.31 -1.22
CA LEU A 102 -9.85 0.13 -1.31
C LEU A 102 -10.11 0.57 -2.76
N LEU A 103 -11.11 1.40 -2.93
CA LEU A 103 -11.36 2.06 -4.20
C LEU A 103 -10.58 3.37 -4.25
N PHE A 104 -9.69 3.48 -5.23
CA PHE A 104 -8.94 4.69 -5.55
C PHE A 104 -9.56 5.39 -6.75
N GLY A 105 -10.10 6.59 -6.53
CA GLY A 105 -10.49 7.50 -7.58
C GLY A 105 -9.29 8.30 -8.05
N VAL A 106 -8.98 8.15 -9.32
CA VAL A 106 -7.82 8.79 -9.93
C VAL A 106 -8.21 9.47 -11.25
N THR A 107 -7.38 10.39 -11.69
CA THR A 107 -7.53 11.01 -13.01
C THR A 107 -7.10 10.01 -14.11
N HIS A 108 -7.63 10.20 -15.30
CA HIS A 108 -7.23 9.41 -16.46
C HIS A 108 -5.70 9.49 -16.68
N LYS A 109 -5.06 8.35 -16.96
CA LYS A 109 -3.60 8.22 -17.10
C LYS A 109 -2.80 8.66 -15.87
N SER A 110 -3.39 8.56 -14.68
CA SER A 110 -2.68 8.87 -13.44
C SER A 110 -1.48 7.94 -13.25
N PHE A 111 -0.36 8.48 -12.83
CA PHE A 111 0.81 7.70 -12.47
C PHE A 111 0.63 6.86 -11.17
N LEU A 112 -0.50 7.01 -10.50
CA LEU A 112 -0.87 6.17 -9.36
C LEU A 112 -1.32 4.77 -9.77
N ILE A 113 -1.73 4.59 -11.04
CA ILE A 113 -2.13 3.29 -11.56
C ILE A 113 -0.84 2.54 -11.97
N PRO A 114 -0.55 1.38 -11.36
CA PRO A 114 0.59 0.57 -11.77
C PRO A 114 0.47 0.07 -13.21
N ALA A 115 1.50 -0.61 -13.70
CA ALA A 115 1.49 -1.18 -15.03
C ALA A 115 0.31 -2.15 -15.23
N ILE A 116 -0.38 -2.00 -16.35
CA ILE A 116 -1.45 -2.93 -16.77
C ILE A 116 -0.81 -4.24 -17.19
N ILE A 117 -1.22 -5.34 -16.57
CA ILE A 117 -0.78 -6.71 -16.92
C ILE A 117 -1.69 -7.30 -17.99
N LYS A 118 -3.00 -7.05 -17.85
CA LYS A 118 -4.04 -7.56 -18.77
C LYS A 118 -5.15 -6.53 -18.92
N GLY A 119 -5.80 -6.51 -20.08
CA GLY A 119 -6.90 -5.58 -20.37
C GLY A 119 -6.40 -4.18 -20.68
N HIS A 120 -7.17 -3.17 -20.28
CA HIS A 120 -6.86 -1.77 -20.53
C HIS A 120 -7.14 -0.88 -19.30
N GLN A 121 -6.76 0.39 -19.37
CA GLN A 121 -7.02 1.39 -18.34
C GLN A 121 -8.50 1.79 -18.31
N VAL A 122 -8.91 2.33 -17.16
CA VAL A 122 -10.24 2.92 -16.97
C VAL A 122 -10.47 4.07 -17.94
N GLU A 123 -11.53 3.99 -18.73
CA GLU A 123 -11.97 5.03 -19.68
C GLU A 123 -13.27 5.69 -19.23
N SER A 124 -14.14 4.95 -18.55
CA SER A 124 -15.47 5.43 -18.12
C SER A 124 -15.67 5.33 -16.60
N SER A 125 -16.77 5.90 -16.09
CA SER A 125 -17.06 5.92 -14.65
C SER A 125 -17.64 4.61 -14.09
N ASN A 126 -18.02 3.69 -14.96
CA ASN A 126 -18.53 2.37 -14.60
C ASN A 126 -17.48 1.25 -14.77
N GLU A 127 -16.23 1.63 -14.96
CA GLU A 127 -15.12 0.72 -15.13
C GLU A 127 -14.19 0.74 -13.91
N ALA A 128 -13.54 -0.40 -13.66
CA ALA A 128 -12.49 -0.54 -12.69
C ALA A 128 -11.35 -1.39 -13.21
N VAL A 129 -10.14 -1.06 -12.78
CA VAL A 129 -8.96 -1.89 -12.90
C VAL A 129 -8.64 -2.43 -11.52
N ILE A 130 -8.46 -3.73 -11.39
CA ILE A 130 -8.17 -4.40 -10.12
C ILE A 130 -6.69 -4.75 -10.00
N ASP A 131 -6.17 -4.81 -8.77
CA ASP A 131 -4.84 -5.30 -8.55
C ASP A 131 -4.76 -6.84 -8.71
N GLN A 132 -3.57 -7.37 -8.98
CA GLN A 132 -3.32 -8.78 -9.14
C GLN A 132 -3.83 -9.63 -7.96
N THR A 133 -3.84 -9.06 -6.75
CA THR A 133 -4.30 -9.79 -5.55
C THR A 133 -5.79 -10.13 -5.63
N LEU A 134 -6.61 -9.25 -6.20
CA LEU A 134 -8.04 -9.54 -6.43
C LEU A 134 -8.20 -10.56 -7.56
N ALA A 135 -7.37 -10.48 -8.60
CA ALA A 135 -7.38 -11.47 -9.65
C ALA A 135 -6.99 -12.87 -9.15
N ASP A 136 -6.01 -12.96 -8.26
CA ASP A 136 -5.58 -14.22 -7.62
C ASP A 136 -6.68 -14.82 -6.73
N LYS A 137 -7.56 -13.98 -6.19
CA LYS A 137 -8.75 -14.38 -5.45
C LYS A 137 -9.92 -14.81 -6.34
N GLY A 138 -9.81 -14.65 -7.67
CA GLY A 138 -10.78 -15.16 -8.64
C GLY A 138 -11.64 -14.11 -9.32
N PHE A 139 -11.43 -12.80 -9.05
CA PHE A 139 -12.05 -11.73 -9.85
C PHE A 139 -11.40 -11.65 -11.23
N LYS A 140 -12.21 -11.41 -12.27
CA LYS A 140 -11.76 -11.51 -13.67
C LYS A 140 -12.18 -10.30 -14.48
N ILE A 141 -11.47 -10.03 -15.57
CA ILE A 141 -11.90 -9.08 -16.58
C ILE A 141 -13.27 -9.50 -17.12
N GLY A 142 -14.19 -8.55 -17.21
CA GLY A 142 -15.59 -8.76 -17.58
C GLY A 142 -16.53 -9.00 -16.39
N ASP A 143 -16.01 -9.21 -15.17
CA ASP A 143 -16.85 -9.29 -13.98
C ASP A 143 -17.54 -7.95 -13.71
N ILE A 144 -18.80 -8.01 -13.32
CA ILE A 144 -19.54 -6.85 -12.81
C ILE A 144 -19.48 -6.88 -11.28
N LEU A 145 -18.79 -5.93 -10.72
CA LEU A 145 -18.63 -5.76 -9.27
C LEU A 145 -19.79 -4.92 -8.73
N SER A 146 -20.50 -5.46 -7.75
CA SER A 146 -21.39 -4.68 -6.89
C SER A 146 -20.58 -4.08 -5.74
N LEU A 147 -20.88 -2.84 -5.38
CA LEU A 147 -20.23 -2.13 -4.29
C LEU A 147 -21.17 -2.07 -3.09
N SER A 148 -20.68 -2.38 -1.89
CA SER A 148 -21.49 -2.28 -0.68
C SER A 148 -22.03 -0.87 -0.47
N GLN A 149 -23.27 -0.81 0.01
CA GLN A 149 -23.96 0.45 0.32
C GLN A 149 -24.16 1.39 -0.88
N SER A 150 -24.18 0.83 -2.09
CA SER A 150 -24.39 1.60 -3.34
C SER A 150 -25.05 0.75 -4.41
N ASP A 151 -25.85 1.39 -5.27
CA ASP A 151 -26.39 0.78 -6.49
C ASP A 151 -25.40 0.83 -7.66
N GLU A 152 -24.25 1.49 -7.49
CA GLU A 152 -23.23 1.58 -8.52
C GLU A 152 -22.57 0.22 -8.75
N LYS A 153 -22.36 -0.10 -10.02
CA LYS A 153 -21.69 -1.31 -10.48
C LYS A 153 -20.48 -0.93 -11.31
N LEU A 154 -19.41 -1.70 -11.17
CA LEU A 154 -18.17 -1.49 -11.92
C LEU A 154 -17.85 -2.74 -12.73
N GLU A 155 -17.58 -2.57 -14.01
CA GLU A 155 -17.02 -3.61 -14.85
C GLU A 155 -15.50 -3.67 -14.68
N VAL A 156 -14.95 -4.84 -14.46
CA VAL A 156 -13.50 -5.06 -14.44
C VAL A 156 -12.96 -5.05 -15.86
N VAL A 157 -12.21 -4.02 -16.24
CA VAL A 157 -11.66 -3.87 -17.60
C VAL A 157 -10.17 -4.17 -17.68
N GLY A 158 -9.49 -4.29 -16.55
CA GLY A 158 -8.06 -4.57 -16.54
C GLY A 158 -7.56 -5.05 -15.21
N ILE A 159 -6.35 -5.60 -15.24
CA ILE A 159 -5.60 -6.07 -14.09
C ILE A 159 -4.25 -5.37 -14.10
N VAL A 160 -3.86 -4.77 -12.97
CA VAL A 160 -2.54 -4.19 -12.74
C VAL A 160 -1.69 -5.10 -11.87
N GLU A 161 -0.39 -4.88 -11.85
CA GLU A 161 0.50 -5.48 -10.87
C GLU A 161 -0.03 -5.25 -9.45
N SER A 162 0.37 -6.12 -8.51
CA SER A 162 0.01 -5.97 -7.10
C SER A 162 0.24 -4.52 -6.61
N ALA A 163 -0.81 -3.92 -6.08
CA ALA A 163 -0.88 -2.51 -5.70
C ALA A 163 -1.46 -2.34 -4.30
N LYS A 164 -1.18 -3.28 -3.40
CA LYS A 164 -1.69 -3.23 -2.03
C LYS A 164 -1.34 -1.91 -1.34
N TYR A 165 -2.31 -1.41 -0.61
CA TYR A 165 -2.17 -0.25 0.24
C TYR A 165 -2.61 -0.63 1.65
N ASN A 166 -1.71 -0.54 2.63
CA ASN A 166 -1.95 -0.92 4.02
C ASN A 166 -2.56 -2.34 4.13
N ALA A 167 -1.95 -3.29 3.41
CA ALA A 167 -2.33 -4.70 3.26
C ALA A 167 -3.67 -4.96 2.54
N SER A 168 -4.44 -3.95 2.21
CA SER A 168 -5.69 -4.09 1.47
C SER A 168 -5.46 -4.10 -0.04
N PRO A 169 -6.19 -4.94 -0.79
CA PRO A 169 -6.17 -4.88 -2.24
C PRO A 169 -6.81 -3.58 -2.73
N VAL A 170 -6.34 -3.10 -3.87
CA VAL A 170 -6.79 -1.83 -4.45
C VAL A 170 -7.50 -2.07 -5.78
N LEU A 171 -8.58 -1.34 -5.99
CA LEU A 171 -9.16 -1.16 -7.32
C LEU A 171 -9.11 0.32 -7.69
N PHE A 172 -8.82 0.60 -8.93
CA PHE A 172 -8.73 1.94 -9.48
C PHE A 172 -9.94 2.22 -10.36
N SER A 173 -10.57 3.34 -10.14
CA SER A 173 -11.64 3.84 -10.99
C SER A 173 -11.49 5.35 -11.17
N ASN A 174 -12.37 5.92 -11.93
CA ASN A 174 -12.37 7.34 -12.19
C ASN A 174 -12.94 8.13 -10.97
N ASN A 175 -12.51 9.36 -10.81
CA ASN A 175 -12.96 10.21 -9.71
C ASN A 175 -14.49 10.34 -9.63
N LYS A 176 -15.19 10.34 -10.76
CA LYS A 176 -16.65 10.42 -10.79
C LYS A 176 -17.34 9.25 -10.10
N THR A 177 -16.74 8.07 -10.15
CA THR A 177 -17.24 6.88 -9.44
C THR A 177 -17.28 7.13 -7.94
N ILE A 178 -16.14 7.59 -7.38
CA ILE A 178 -16.08 7.89 -5.93
C ILE A 178 -17.00 9.05 -5.56
N GLU A 179 -17.12 10.06 -6.40
CA GLU A 179 -18.00 11.20 -6.15
C GLU A 179 -19.49 10.78 -6.03
N LYS A 180 -19.91 9.78 -6.78
CA LYS A 180 -21.24 9.18 -6.65
C LYS A 180 -21.41 8.36 -5.36
N LEU A 181 -20.38 7.58 -5.00
CA LEU A 181 -20.38 6.74 -3.79
C LEU A 181 -20.31 7.57 -2.52
N ASN A 182 -19.57 8.66 -2.55
CA ASN A 182 -19.34 9.49 -1.39
C ASN A 182 -19.44 10.98 -1.74
N PRO A 183 -20.60 11.59 -1.51
CA PRO A 183 -20.81 13.02 -1.80
C PRO A 183 -19.87 13.96 -1.05
N LYS A 184 -19.25 13.51 0.06
CA LYS A 184 -18.22 14.29 0.75
C LYS A 184 -16.96 14.47 -0.09
N LEU A 185 -16.68 13.52 -0.99
CA LEU A 185 -15.58 13.55 -1.96
C LEU A 185 -16.00 14.18 -3.29
N SER A 186 -16.71 15.30 -3.24
CA SER A 186 -17.16 16.04 -4.43
C SER A 186 -15.98 16.43 -5.34
N LYS A 187 -16.30 16.95 -6.54
CA LYS A 187 -15.31 17.29 -7.58
C LYS A 187 -14.15 18.15 -7.08
N ASP A 188 -14.44 19.08 -6.17
CA ASP A 188 -13.46 20.05 -5.66
C ASP A 188 -12.69 19.54 -4.42
N LYS A 189 -12.97 18.33 -3.94
CA LYS A 189 -12.35 17.76 -2.75
C LYS A 189 -11.54 16.52 -3.08
N THR A 190 -10.49 16.29 -2.30
CA THR A 190 -9.63 15.12 -2.40
C THR A 190 -9.13 14.70 -1.03
N ASN A 191 -8.71 13.46 -0.89
CA ASN A 191 -8.03 12.97 0.30
C ASN A 191 -6.54 13.33 0.28
N ALA A 192 -5.91 13.24 -0.89
CA ALA A 192 -4.50 13.56 -1.01
C ALA A 192 -4.19 14.13 -2.40
N ILE A 193 -3.05 14.82 -2.49
CA ILE A 193 -2.39 15.12 -3.76
C ILE A 193 -1.02 14.48 -3.71
N VAL A 194 -0.74 13.62 -4.68
CA VAL A 194 0.56 12.95 -4.82
C VAL A 194 1.38 13.72 -5.86
N VAL A 195 2.65 13.95 -5.55
CA VAL A 195 3.52 14.88 -6.25
C VAL A 195 4.78 14.17 -6.73
N LYS A 196 5.10 14.36 -8.01
CA LYS A 196 6.41 14.08 -8.63
C LYS A 196 7.08 15.40 -8.94
N ASP A 197 7.89 15.89 -8.02
CA ASP A 197 8.61 17.15 -8.13
C ASP A 197 9.73 17.13 -7.09
N SER A 198 10.97 17.07 -7.53
CA SER A 198 12.14 17.05 -6.64
C SER A 198 12.24 18.28 -5.74
N ASN A 199 11.64 19.40 -6.17
CA ASN A 199 11.63 20.67 -5.46
C ASN A 199 10.39 20.88 -4.58
N TRP A 200 9.60 19.84 -4.32
CA TRP A 200 8.32 19.92 -3.60
C TRP A 200 8.37 20.69 -2.27
N LYS A 201 9.53 20.71 -1.58
CA LYS A 201 9.73 21.42 -0.30
C LYS A 201 9.68 22.93 -0.44
N ASN A 202 9.97 23.45 -1.64
CA ASN A 202 10.06 24.89 -1.89
C ASN A 202 8.68 25.54 -2.10
N HIS A 203 7.64 24.74 -2.26
CA HIS A 203 6.28 25.24 -2.49
C HIS A 203 5.55 25.49 -1.18
N LYS A 204 5.02 26.71 -1.04
CA LYS A 204 4.23 27.10 0.15
C LYS A 204 2.83 26.49 0.07
N LEU A 205 2.44 25.81 1.13
CA LEU A 205 1.09 25.29 1.31
C LEU A 205 0.28 26.15 2.29
N ASN A 206 -1.04 26.02 2.23
CA ASN A 206 -1.92 26.58 3.22
C ASN A 206 -1.62 26.01 4.61
N LYS A 207 -1.91 26.79 5.66
CA LYS A 207 -1.57 26.43 7.04
C LYS A 207 -2.19 25.12 7.54
N ASP A 208 -3.30 24.71 6.97
CA ASP A 208 -4.04 23.47 7.29
C ASP A 208 -3.56 22.24 6.53
N LEU A 209 -2.61 22.41 5.59
CA LEU A 209 -2.03 21.32 4.80
C LEU A 209 -0.57 21.07 5.17
N GLU A 210 -0.13 19.86 4.99
CA GLU A 210 1.27 19.46 5.09
C GLU A 210 1.70 18.65 3.86
N SER A 211 2.95 18.79 3.49
CA SER A 211 3.61 17.93 2.52
C SER A 211 4.67 17.10 3.23
N ILE A 212 4.66 15.81 2.97
CA ILE A 212 5.66 14.88 3.51
C ILE A 212 6.24 14.04 2.38
N SER A 213 7.50 13.61 2.51
CA SER A 213 8.09 12.70 1.54
C SER A 213 7.34 11.37 1.53
N ILE A 214 7.29 10.71 0.37
CA ILE A 214 6.71 9.36 0.26
C ILE A 214 7.39 8.39 1.24
N SER A 215 8.70 8.47 1.40
CA SER A 215 9.43 7.64 2.37
C SER A 215 8.96 7.85 3.82
N GLN A 216 8.69 9.10 4.23
CA GLN A 216 8.15 9.40 5.55
C GLN A 216 6.70 8.94 5.68
N PHE A 217 5.90 9.12 4.65
CA PHE A 217 4.52 8.65 4.60
C PHE A 217 4.43 7.14 4.78
N ILE A 218 5.25 6.37 4.06
CA ILE A 218 5.36 4.91 4.20
C ILE A 218 5.70 4.51 5.64
N LYS A 219 6.71 5.14 6.26
CA LYS A 219 7.10 4.86 7.64
C LYS A 219 6.01 5.16 8.66
N ASN A 220 5.06 6.01 8.32
CA ASN A 220 3.95 6.39 9.18
C ASN A 220 2.69 5.54 9.01
N LEU A 221 2.64 4.67 7.99
CA LEU A 221 1.53 3.73 7.81
C LEU A 221 1.36 2.85 9.06
N PRO A 222 0.12 2.65 9.54
CA PRO A 222 -0.14 1.84 10.72
C PRO A 222 0.46 0.43 10.64
N GLY A 223 0.31 -0.24 9.50
CA GLY A 223 0.86 -1.56 9.27
C GLY A 223 2.39 -1.58 9.29
N TYR A 224 3.05 -0.59 8.70
CA TYR A 224 4.51 -0.47 8.73
C TYR A 224 5.03 -0.24 10.16
N LYS A 225 4.42 0.68 10.92
CA LYS A 225 4.81 0.96 12.31
C LYS A 225 4.70 -0.26 13.20
N ALA A 226 3.60 -1.00 13.13
CA ALA A 226 3.38 -2.20 13.94
C ALA A 226 4.45 -3.28 13.65
N GLN A 227 4.76 -3.49 12.38
CA GLN A 227 5.74 -4.49 11.95
C GLN A 227 7.17 -4.08 12.30
N ASN A 228 7.52 -2.82 12.11
CA ASN A 228 8.86 -2.31 12.46
C ASN A 228 9.10 -2.36 13.97
N LEU A 229 8.07 -2.10 14.78
CA LEU A 229 8.14 -2.27 16.22
C LEU A 229 8.44 -3.73 16.62
N THR A 230 7.72 -4.68 16.02
CA THR A 230 7.91 -6.12 16.24
C THR A 230 9.34 -6.56 15.86
N LEU A 231 9.84 -6.11 14.71
CA LEU A 231 11.22 -6.39 14.28
C LEU A 231 12.25 -5.85 15.26
N ASN A 232 12.09 -4.61 15.73
CA ASN A 232 12.99 -4.02 16.69
C ASN A 232 12.99 -4.78 18.03
N PHE A 233 11.83 -5.22 18.51
CA PHE A 233 11.75 -6.07 19.69
C PHE A 233 12.49 -7.39 19.51
N MET A 234 12.34 -8.05 18.36
CA MET A 234 13.07 -9.28 18.06
C MET A 234 14.57 -9.06 18.05
N ILE A 235 15.03 -8.00 17.38
CA ILE A 235 16.47 -7.66 17.34
C ILE A 235 17.02 -7.46 18.75
N VAL A 236 16.36 -6.64 19.58
CA VAL A 236 16.81 -6.38 20.95
C VAL A 236 16.84 -7.67 21.78
N PHE A 237 15.84 -8.54 21.65
CA PHE A 237 15.75 -9.79 22.38
C PHE A 237 16.88 -10.77 22.02
N PHE A 238 17.42 -10.73 20.81
CA PHE A 238 18.53 -11.58 20.39
C PHE A 238 19.91 -10.98 20.64
N TYR A 239 20.01 -9.69 20.98
CA TYR A 239 21.26 -9.04 21.39
C TYR A 239 21.48 -9.03 22.91
N LEU A 240 20.50 -9.47 23.71
CA LEU A 240 20.57 -9.68 25.15
C LEU A 240 20.84 -11.16 25.47
#